data_8888617d69a007a91821e802cfdfcf7a
#
_entry.id   8888617d69a007a91821e802cfdfcf7a
#
_cell.length_a   1.000
_cell.length_b   1.000
_cell.length_c   1.000
_cell.angle_alpha   90.00
_cell.angle_beta   90.00
_cell.angle_gamma   90.00
#
_symmetry.space_group_name_H-M   'P 1'
#
loop_
_entity.id
_entity.type
_entity.pdbx_description
1 polymer ?
#
loop_
_entity_poly.entity_id
_entity_poly.type
_entity_poly.pdbx_seq_one_letter_code
_entity_poly.pdbx_strand_id
1 'polypeptide(L)'
;LRSGALHINCPFAEPLYGEMDDTGLDWQHALGDWWHDEKPWLREQTHLESAKQRDWFFWRQKRGVIIAGRMSAAEGKLVAEWAQTLGWPLIGDVLSQTGQPLPCADLWLGNIKAVTELSQAQIVVQLGASLTGKRLLQWQAACEPEEYWLVDPLEGRLDPAHHRGRRLVSEIDAWLALHPAEKRKPWAVDVPELSRQAWELTKAQCEGFGEAELAHRIRQYLPEQGQLFVGNSLVVRLIDAF
;
A
#
# COMPACT_ATOMS: atom_id res chain seq x y z
N LEU A 1 -3.00 -9.84 -15.97
CA LEU A 1 -3.31 -8.41 -16.24
C LEU A 1 -2.70 -7.57 -15.13
N ARG A 2 -1.81 -6.65 -15.47
CA ARG A 2 -1.32 -5.65 -14.52
C ARG A 2 -2.52 -4.81 -14.06
N SER A 3 -2.79 -4.73 -12.79
CA SER A 3 -3.83 -3.84 -12.25
C SER A 3 -3.36 -2.39 -12.36
N GLY A 4 -4.17 -1.53 -12.95
CA GLY A 4 -3.84 -0.11 -13.11
C GLY A 4 -4.95 0.64 -13.84
N ALA A 5 -4.83 1.95 -13.90
CA ALA A 5 -5.72 2.77 -14.69
C ALA A 5 -5.40 2.58 -16.19
N LEU A 6 -6.42 2.33 -16.99
CA LEU A 6 -6.33 2.31 -18.45
C LEU A 6 -6.87 3.63 -18.98
N HIS A 7 -6.04 4.35 -19.72
CA HIS A 7 -6.45 5.53 -20.48
C HIS A 7 -6.60 5.15 -21.95
N ILE A 8 -7.80 5.26 -22.48
CA ILE A 8 -8.10 5.04 -23.89
C ILE A 8 -8.39 6.40 -24.50
N ASN A 9 -7.54 6.83 -25.44
CA ASN A 9 -7.81 8.00 -26.26
C ASN A 9 -8.47 7.53 -27.55
N CYS A 10 -9.73 7.97 -27.76
CA CYS A 10 -10.49 7.64 -28.96
C CYS A 10 -10.66 8.91 -29.79
N PRO A 11 -9.72 9.22 -30.70
CA PRO A 11 -9.86 10.34 -31.61
C PRO A 11 -10.90 9.99 -32.67
N PHE A 12 -11.93 10.84 -32.78
CA PHE A 12 -12.95 10.75 -33.82
C PHE A 12 -12.73 11.88 -34.81
N ALA A 13 -12.78 11.56 -36.11
CA ALA A 13 -12.71 12.57 -37.18
C ALA A 13 -14.07 13.25 -37.36
N GLU A 14 -14.04 14.50 -37.80
CA GLU A 14 -15.26 15.21 -38.23
C GLU A 14 -15.74 14.68 -39.60
N PRO A 15 -17.06 14.61 -39.85
CA PRO A 15 -18.16 14.99 -38.95
C PRO A 15 -18.46 13.93 -37.89
N LEU A 16 -18.72 14.38 -36.64
CA LEU A 16 -19.03 13.48 -35.52
C LEU A 16 -20.45 12.86 -35.61
N TYR A 17 -21.27 13.40 -36.47
CA TYR A 17 -22.63 12.95 -36.71
C TYR A 17 -22.81 12.62 -38.21
N GLY A 18 -23.29 11.42 -38.49
CA GLY A 18 -23.57 10.94 -39.85
C GLY A 18 -24.76 10.03 -39.83
N GLU A 19 -25.26 9.66 -41.00
CA GLU A 19 -26.26 8.58 -41.10
C GLU A 19 -25.59 7.26 -40.65
N MET A 20 -26.24 6.53 -39.79
CA MET A 20 -25.79 5.18 -39.39
C MET A 20 -25.98 4.26 -40.62
N ASP A 21 -24.89 3.79 -41.16
CA ASP A 21 -24.87 2.72 -42.14
C ASP A 21 -24.50 1.40 -41.46
N ASP A 22 -25.06 0.30 -41.91
CA ASP A 22 -24.81 -1.02 -41.36
C ASP A 22 -23.46 -1.60 -41.78
N THR A 23 -22.69 -0.90 -42.67
CA THR A 23 -21.41 -1.38 -43.18
C THR A 23 -20.32 -1.34 -42.12
N GLY A 24 -20.46 -0.52 -41.07
CA GLY A 24 -19.52 -0.39 -39.96
C GLY A 24 -19.53 -1.57 -39.00
N LEU A 25 -20.44 -2.54 -39.11
CA LEU A 25 -20.56 -3.67 -38.16
C LEU A 25 -19.84 -4.96 -38.64
N ASP A 26 -19.29 -4.97 -39.84
CA ASP A 26 -18.60 -6.14 -40.38
C ASP A 26 -17.42 -6.62 -39.55
N TRP A 27 -16.80 -5.73 -38.78
CA TRP A 27 -15.71 -6.09 -37.86
C TRP A 27 -16.17 -7.05 -36.74
N GLN A 28 -17.44 -7.03 -36.32
CA GLN A 28 -17.96 -7.95 -35.31
C GLN A 28 -17.94 -9.40 -35.83
N HIS A 29 -18.24 -9.61 -37.12
CA HIS A 29 -18.15 -10.93 -37.73
C HIS A 29 -16.70 -11.45 -37.77
N ALA A 30 -15.73 -10.57 -37.95
CA ALA A 30 -14.31 -10.95 -37.92
C ALA A 30 -13.82 -11.37 -36.54
N LEU A 31 -14.49 -10.95 -35.45
CA LEU A 31 -14.17 -11.35 -34.09
C LEU A 31 -14.84 -12.70 -33.71
N GLY A 32 -15.79 -13.20 -34.52
CA GLY A 32 -16.47 -14.45 -34.28
C GLY A 32 -17.13 -14.52 -32.90
N ASP A 33 -17.11 -15.72 -32.32
CA ASP A 33 -17.74 -15.96 -31.01
C ASP A 33 -17.11 -15.14 -29.87
N TRP A 34 -15.87 -14.64 -30.04
CA TRP A 34 -15.22 -13.84 -29.00
C TRP A 34 -16.00 -12.56 -28.64
N TRP A 35 -16.72 -11.95 -29.61
CA TRP A 35 -17.52 -10.75 -29.36
C TRP A 35 -18.60 -10.98 -28.27
N HIS A 36 -19.06 -12.20 -28.12
CA HIS A 36 -20.07 -12.60 -27.13
C HIS A 36 -19.46 -13.28 -25.90
N ASP A 37 -18.13 -13.45 -25.89
CA ASP A 37 -17.40 -14.08 -24.78
C ASP A 37 -16.85 -13.02 -23.84
N GLU A 38 -16.94 -13.26 -22.53
CA GLU A 38 -16.34 -12.39 -21.49
C GLU A 38 -14.81 -12.58 -21.36
N LYS A 39 -14.22 -13.45 -22.15
CA LYS A 39 -12.77 -13.71 -22.09
C LYS A 39 -11.98 -12.61 -22.79
N PRO A 40 -10.82 -12.23 -22.27
CA PRO A 40 -9.94 -11.28 -22.94
C PRO A 40 -9.44 -11.86 -24.26
N TRP A 41 -9.34 -11.02 -25.30
CA TRP A 41 -8.79 -11.37 -26.62
C TRP A 41 -7.37 -11.92 -26.52
N LEU A 42 -6.52 -11.27 -25.70
CA LEU A 42 -5.16 -11.69 -25.41
C LEU A 42 -5.08 -12.13 -23.94
N ARG A 43 -4.61 -13.37 -23.73
CA ARG A 43 -4.26 -13.86 -22.40
C ARG A 43 -2.78 -13.58 -22.15
N GLU A 44 -2.49 -12.65 -21.27
CA GLU A 44 -1.14 -12.43 -20.78
C GLU A 44 -0.92 -13.30 -19.54
N GLN A 45 0.13 -14.10 -19.55
CA GLN A 45 0.59 -14.83 -18.38
C GLN A 45 1.93 -14.23 -17.98
N THR A 46 1.94 -13.50 -16.87
CA THR A 46 3.17 -12.99 -16.28
C THR A 46 3.57 -13.91 -15.13
N HIS A 47 4.74 -14.46 -15.20
CA HIS A 47 5.31 -15.27 -14.13
C HIS A 47 6.43 -14.47 -13.48
N LEU A 48 6.19 -14.00 -12.25
CA LEU A 48 7.19 -13.32 -11.42
C LEU A 48 7.81 -14.37 -10.49
N GLU A 49 9.06 -14.74 -10.77
CA GLU A 49 9.83 -15.58 -9.85
C GLU A 49 10.45 -14.71 -8.77
N SER A 50 10.00 -14.89 -7.53
CA SER A 50 10.61 -14.25 -6.38
C SER A 50 11.97 -14.86 -6.06
N ALA A 51 12.99 -14.04 -6.02
CA ALA A 51 14.32 -14.47 -5.61
C ALA A 51 14.53 -14.28 -4.11
N LYS A 52 14.93 -15.36 -3.41
CA LYS A 52 15.30 -15.29 -2.00
C LYS A 52 16.55 -14.43 -1.81
N GLN A 53 16.46 -13.45 -0.92
CA GLN A 53 17.60 -12.65 -0.53
C GLN A 53 18.46 -13.44 0.48
N ARG A 54 19.70 -13.81 0.07
CA ARG A 54 20.57 -14.71 0.85
C ARG A 54 20.95 -14.15 2.21
N ASP A 55 21.01 -12.83 2.32
CA ASP A 55 21.35 -12.10 3.55
C ASP A 55 20.14 -11.78 4.42
N TRP A 56 18.93 -12.30 4.08
CA TRP A 56 17.74 -12.14 4.89
C TRP A 56 17.93 -12.63 6.33
N PHE A 57 18.60 -13.76 6.51
CA PHE A 57 18.89 -14.33 7.84
C PHE A 57 19.71 -13.41 8.73
N PHE A 58 20.53 -12.53 8.13
CA PHE A 58 21.24 -11.49 8.84
C PHE A 58 20.31 -10.31 9.14
N TRP A 59 19.59 -9.78 8.13
CA TRP A 59 18.78 -8.59 8.27
C TRP A 59 17.60 -8.77 9.22
N ARG A 60 16.92 -9.91 9.22
CA ARG A 60 15.81 -10.18 10.14
C ARG A 60 16.17 -10.11 11.61
N GLN A 61 17.48 -10.15 11.94
CA GLN A 61 17.98 -10.03 13.30
C GLN A 61 18.27 -8.58 13.71
N LYS A 62 18.19 -7.65 12.79
CA LYS A 62 18.42 -6.22 13.00
C LYS A 62 17.16 -5.50 13.46
N ARG A 63 17.31 -4.25 13.87
CA ARG A 63 16.17 -3.35 14.08
C ARG A 63 15.64 -2.94 12.72
N GLY A 64 14.44 -3.37 12.40
CA GLY A 64 13.80 -3.04 11.14
C GLY A 64 12.49 -2.29 11.33
N VAL A 65 12.10 -1.55 10.30
CA VAL A 65 10.78 -0.91 10.17
C VAL A 65 10.12 -1.43 8.91
N ILE A 66 8.83 -1.71 8.99
CA ILE A 66 8.02 -2.09 7.84
C ILE A 66 7.11 -0.93 7.47
N ILE A 67 7.14 -0.54 6.20
CA ILE A 67 6.18 0.36 5.60
C ILE A 67 5.27 -0.49 4.70
N ALA A 68 3.96 -0.40 4.90
CA ALA A 68 2.99 -1.08 4.06
C ALA A 68 2.21 -0.07 3.22
N GLY A 69 2.39 -0.12 1.91
CA GLY A 69 1.62 0.62 0.92
C GLY A 69 0.41 -0.17 0.43
N ARG A 70 -0.08 0.13 -0.77
CA ARG A 70 -1.26 -0.51 -1.33
C ARG A 70 -1.03 -2.01 -1.57
N MET A 71 -1.94 -2.82 -1.03
CA MET A 71 -1.96 -4.27 -1.22
C MET A 71 -3.38 -4.85 -1.03
N SER A 72 -3.56 -6.12 -1.30
CA SER A 72 -4.81 -6.84 -1.03
C SER A 72 -5.00 -7.11 0.46
N ALA A 73 -6.24 -7.39 0.88
CA ALA A 73 -6.53 -7.74 2.28
C ALA A 73 -5.81 -9.02 2.73
N ALA A 74 -5.64 -9.99 1.83
CA ALA A 74 -4.90 -11.21 2.13
C ALA A 74 -3.42 -10.94 2.39
N GLU A 75 -2.78 -10.14 1.54
CA GLU A 75 -1.38 -9.70 1.73
C GLU A 75 -1.21 -8.86 2.99
N GLY A 76 -2.12 -7.90 3.22
CA GLY A 76 -2.08 -7.03 4.41
C GLY A 76 -2.10 -7.83 5.71
N LYS A 77 -2.91 -8.89 5.78
CA LYS A 77 -2.92 -9.81 6.92
C LYS A 77 -1.58 -10.53 7.09
N LEU A 78 -1.03 -11.09 6.01
CA LEU A 78 0.27 -11.77 6.04
C LEU A 78 1.39 -10.82 6.47
N VAL A 79 1.40 -9.59 5.98
CA VAL A 79 2.37 -8.55 6.35
C VAL A 79 2.27 -8.21 7.84
N ALA A 80 1.05 -8.07 8.38
CA ALA A 80 0.85 -7.77 9.80
C ALA A 80 1.37 -8.90 10.70
N GLU A 81 1.07 -10.15 10.36
CA GLU A 81 1.55 -11.34 11.09
C GLU A 81 3.08 -11.46 11.03
N TRP A 82 3.66 -11.19 9.86
CA TRP A 82 5.10 -11.21 9.63
C TRP A 82 5.82 -10.12 10.44
N ALA A 83 5.29 -8.90 10.44
CA ALA A 83 5.80 -7.78 11.22
C ALA A 83 5.76 -8.05 12.72
N GLN A 84 4.62 -8.55 13.21
CA GLN A 84 4.44 -8.92 14.61
C GLN A 84 5.46 -9.99 15.04
N THR A 85 5.69 -10.99 14.19
CA THR A 85 6.65 -12.06 14.48
C THR A 85 8.08 -11.53 14.56
N LEU A 86 8.46 -10.61 13.68
CA LEU A 86 9.78 -9.95 13.70
C LEU A 86 9.95 -8.98 14.88
N GLY A 87 8.87 -8.55 15.54
CA GLY A 87 8.90 -7.47 16.51
C GLY A 87 9.31 -6.12 15.91
N TRP A 88 9.00 -5.92 14.63
CA TRP A 88 9.27 -4.68 13.92
C TRP A 88 8.01 -3.80 13.87
N PRO A 89 8.12 -2.48 14.10
CA PRO A 89 6.99 -1.59 13.93
C PRO A 89 6.53 -1.62 12.47
N LEU A 90 5.21 -1.72 12.29
CA LEU A 90 4.54 -1.71 11.00
C LEU A 90 3.74 -0.42 10.85
N ILE A 91 4.15 0.41 9.90
CA ILE A 91 3.47 1.66 9.54
C ILE A 91 2.68 1.39 8.27
N GLY A 92 1.36 1.32 8.40
CA GLY A 92 0.46 1.06 7.28
C GLY A 92 -0.11 2.35 6.72
N ASP A 93 -0.06 2.48 5.40
CA ASP A 93 -0.85 3.45 4.64
C ASP A 93 -2.33 3.06 4.63
N VAL A 94 -3.22 3.99 4.34
CA VAL A 94 -4.68 3.77 4.26
C VAL A 94 -5.07 2.61 3.33
N LEU A 95 -4.28 2.34 2.28
CA LEU A 95 -4.51 1.26 1.32
C LEU A 95 -3.78 -0.04 1.66
N SER A 96 -3.09 -0.11 2.80
CA SER A 96 -2.26 -1.27 3.16
C SER A 96 -3.05 -2.52 3.56
N GLN A 97 -4.30 -2.38 3.96
CA GLN A 97 -5.16 -3.48 4.44
C GLN A 97 -4.54 -4.29 5.61
N THR A 98 -3.57 -3.72 6.32
CA THR A 98 -2.87 -4.38 7.44
C THR A 98 -3.64 -4.34 8.76
N GLY A 99 -4.81 -3.70 8.79
CA GLY A 99 -5.57 -3.46 10.02
C GLY A 99 -5.00 -2.34 10.90
N GLN A 100 -4.00 -1.63 10.41
CA GLN A 100 -3.35 -0.48 11.06
C GLN A 100 -2.97 -0.79 12.53
N PRO A 101 -1.98 -1.66 12.77
CA PRO A 101 -1.57 -2.01 14.14
C PRO A 101 -1.00 -0.83 14.92
N LEU A 102 -0.58 0.23 14.21
CA LEU A 102 -0.13 1.52 14.76
C LEU A 102 -0.97 2.64 14.13
N PRO A 103 -2.24 2.83 14.58
CA PRO A 103 -3.12 3.84 14.00
C PRO A 103 -2.60 5.27 14.20
N CYS A 104 -3.14 6.20 13.43
CA CYS A 104 -2.81 7.62 13.46
C CYS A 104 -1.33 7.92 13.17
N ALA A 105 -0.74 7.18 12.22
CA ALA A 105 0.68 7.35 11.88
C ALA A 105 1.03 8.79 11.49
N ASP A 106 0.15 9.45 10.74
CA ASP A 106 0.38 10.83 10.32
C ASP A 106 0.36 11.83 11.49
N LEU A 107 -0.18 11.45 12.67
CA LEU A 107 -0.13 12.26 13.89
C LEU A 107 1.15 11.99 14.70
N TRP A 108 1.38 10.73 15.09
CA TRP A 108 2.50 10.42 15.99
C TRP A 108 3.88 10.50 15.30
N LEU A 109 3.97 10.37 13.98
CA LEU A 109 5.19 10.69 13.22
C LEU A 109 5.58 12.19 13.28
N GLY A 110 4.70 13.06 13.78
CA GLY A 110 5.04 14.43 14.14
C GLY A 110 5.76 14.56 15.49
N ASN A 111 5.84 13.49 16.28
CA ASN A 111 6.48 13.49 17.58
C ASN A 111 7.96 13.14 17.46
N ILE A 112 8.83 14.01 18.00
CA ILE A 112 10.29 13.82 17.93
C ILE A 112 10.75 12.50 18.56
N LYS A 113 10.08 12.00 19.60
CA LYS A 113 10.43 10.74 20.24
C LYS A 113 10.23 9.57 19.28
N ALA A 114 9.09 9.53 18.55
CA ALA A 114 8.83 8.50 17.57
C ALA A 114 9.86 8.51 16.45
N VAL A 115 10.16 9.69 15.90
CA VAL A 115 11.15 9.84 14.82
C VAL A 115 12.55 9.43 15.30
N THR A 116 12.94 9.82 16.52
CA THR A 116 14.25 9.46 17.10
C THR A 116 14.34 7.95 17.35
N GLU A 117 13.28 7.30 17.83
CA GLU A 117 13.27 5.85 17.99
C GLU A 117 13.38 5.15 16.64
N LEU A 118 12.54 5.53 15.68
CA LEU A 118 12.53 4.94 14.33
C LEU A 118 13.85 5.18 13.55
N SER A 119 14.57 6.28 13.83
CA SER A 119 15.87 6.53 13.19
C SER A 119 16.96 5.52 13.55
N GLN A 120 16.71 4.70 14.58
CA GLN A 120 17.60 3.61 14.95
C GLN A 120 17.42 2.35 14.09
N ALA A 121 16.50 2.37 13.14
CA ALA A 121 16.30 1.25 12.21
C ALA A 121 17.52 1.06 11.31
N GLN A 122 17.99 -0.18 11.23
CA GLN A 122 19.10 -0.56 10.36
C GLN A 122 18.61 -1.02 8.99
N ILE A 123 17.37 -1.48 8.92
CA ILE A 123 16.72 -1.84 7.66
C ILE A 123 15.29 -1.30 7.63
N VAL A 124 14.89 -0.83 6.47
CA VAL A 124 13.49 -0.53 6.15
C VAL A 124 13.03 -1.47 5.05
N VAL A 125 11.91 -2.13 5.26
CA VAL A 125 11.26 -2.96 4.23
C VAL A 125 9.92 -2.32 3.88
N GLN A 126 9.85 -1.75 2.70
CA GLN A 126 8.60 -1.24 2.13
C GLN A 126 7.95 -2.31 1.28
N LEU A 127 6.70 -2.66 1.59
CA LEU A 127 5.87 -3.61 0.86
C LEU A 127 4.72 -2.84 0.21
N GLY A 128 4.69 -2.81 -1.13
CA GLY A 128 3.78 -1.93 -1.88
C GLY A 128 4.29 -0.50 -2.01
N ALA A 129 4.14 0.07 -3.19
CA ALA A 129 4.80 1.33 -3.56
C ALA A 129 3.98 2.60 -3.30
N SER A 130 2.64 2.50 -3.30
CA SER A 130 1.77 3.67 -3.17
C SER A 130 1.58 4.06 -1.72
N LEU A 131 2.01 5.26 -1.36
CA LEU A 131 1.83 5.85 -0.04
C LEU A 131 1.07 7.18 -0.14
N THR A 132 0.19 7.45 0.82
CA THR A 132 -0.69 8.63 0.88
C THR A 132 -0.34 9.56 2.04
N GLY A 133 0.05 9.01 3.18
CA GLY A 133 0.34 9.73 4.42
C GLY A 133 1.48 10.73 4.26
N LYS A 134 1.20 12.01 4.54
CA LYS A 134 2.19 13.07 4.35
C LYS A 134 3.43 12.89 5.23
N ARG A 135 3.24 12.62 6.51
CA ARG A 135 4.35 12.47 7.46
C ARG A 135 5.06 11.14 7.28
N LEU A 136 4.34 10.12 6.84
CA LEU A 136 4.96 8.86 6.45
C LEU A 136 5.91 9.06 5.26
N LEU A 137 5.47 9.79 4.22
CA LEU A 137 6.34 10.15 3.08
C LEU A 137 7.54 11.01 3.49
N GLN A 138 7.33 11.95 4.41
CA GLN A 138 8.42 12.79 4.95
C GLN A 138 9.42 11.97 5.76
N TRP A 139 8.94 11.06 6.61
CA TRP A 139 9.81 10.16 7.37
C TRP A 139 10.56 9.20 6.44
N GLN A 140 9.86 8.61 5.47
CA GLN A 140 10.47 7.76 4.45
C GLN A 140 11.61 8.49 3.73
N ALA A 141 11.38 9.73 3.30
CA ALA A 141 12.39 10.51 2.58
C ALA A 141 13.59 10.90 3.46
N ALA A 142 13.39 11.01 4.76
CA ALA A 142 14.41 11.45 5.72
C ALA A 142 15.15 10.27 6.40
N CYS A 143 14.62 9.05 6.34
CA CYS A 143 15.26 7.90 7.00
C CYS A 143 16.52 7.47 6.25
N GLU A 144 17.57 7.11 7.01
CA GLU A 144 18.87 6.69 6.50
C GLU A 144 19.26 5.31 7.06
N PRO A 145 18.51 4.24 6.72
CA PRO A 145 18.89 2.90 7.16
C PRO A 145 20.14 2.39 6.43
N GLU A 146 20.79 1.39 6.97
CA GLU A 146 21.91 0.70 6.30
C GLU A 146 21.44 0.02 4.99
N GLU A 147 20.19 -0.46 4.96
CA GLU A 147 19.51 -1.07 3.80
C GLU A 147 18.05 -0.62 3.70
N TYR A 148 17.61 -0.37 2.48
CA TYR A 148 16.22 -0.09 2.15
C TYR A 148 15.73 -1.06 1.08
N TRP A 149 14.72 -1.88 1.39
CA TRP A 149 14.13 -2.81 0.43
C TRP A 149 12.72 -2.38 0.07
N LEU A 150 12.47 -2.25 -1.21
CA LEU A 150 11.14 -1.99 -1.75
C LEU A 150 10.68 -3.19 -2.56
N VAL A 151 9.63 -3.86 -2.09
CA VAL A 151 9.01 -5.02 -2.72
C VAL A 151 7.66 -4.61 -3.30
N ASP A 152 7.47 -4.81 -4.59
CA ASP A 152 6.20 -4.49 -5.28
C ASP A 152 6.18 -5.20 -6.64
N PRO A 153 5.05 -5.79 -7.07
CA PRO A 153 4.98 -6.48 -8.35
C PRO A 153 5.12 -5.56 -9.58
N LEU A 154 4.91 -4.26 -9.41
CA LEU A 154 5.09 -3.30 -10.50
C LEU A 154 6.57 -3.04 -10.74
N GLU A 155 6.99 -3.05 -12.01
CA GLU A 155 8.32 -2.63 -12.41
C GLU A 155 8.49 -1.11 -12.30
N GLY A 156 9.75 -0.67 -12.33
CA GLY A 156 10.11 0.72 -12.34
C GLY A 156 10.64 1.24 -11.01
N ARG A 157 10.97 2.52 -11.00
CA ARG A 157 11.54 3.19 -9.84
C ARG A 157 10.42 3.80 -8.99
N LEU A 158 9.97 3.06 -7.99
CA LEU A 158 8.82 3.41 -7.15
C LEU A 158 9.21 4.06 -5.82
N ASP A 159 10.51 4.35 -5.63
CA ASP A 159 11.05 5.05 -4.47
C ASP A 159 11.42 6.49 -4.86
N PRO A 160 10.57 7.49 -4.55
CA PRO A 160 10.84 8.88 -4.85
C PRO A 160 12.01 9.48 -4.05
N ALA A 161 12.35 8.90 -2.91
CA ALA A 161 13.44 9.34 -2.05
C ALA A 161 14.81 8.83 -2.48
N HIS A 162 14.85 7.90 -3.43
CA HIS A 162 16.08 7.36 -4.00
C HIS A 162 17.04 6.72 -2.98
N HIS A 163 16.49 5.97 -2.03
CA HIS A 163 17.29 5.29 -1.03
C HIS A 163 18.32 4.35 -1.65
N ARG A 164 19.41 4.20 -0.95
CA ARG A 164 20.36 3.12 -1.20
C ARG A 164 19.73 1.81 -0.72
N GLY A 165 19.66 0.81 -1.60
CA GLY A 165 19.06 -0.47 -1.22
C GLY A 165 18.63 -1.28 -2.43
N ARG A 166 17.55 -2.03 -2.30
CA ARG A 166 17.10 -3.00 -3.30
C ARG A 166 15.67 -2.75 -3.72
N ARG A 167 15.48 -2.68 -5.01
CA ARG A 167 14.16 -2.78 -5.63
C ARG A 167 13.93 -4.24 -6.01
N LEU A 168 12.92 -4.86 -5.41
CA LEU A 168 12.58 -6.26 -5.59
C LEU A 168 11.22 -6.36 -6.28
N VAL A 169 11.22 -6.78 -7.54
CA VAL A 169 9.98 -6.97 -8.32
C VAL A 169 9.46 -8.36 -8.00
N SER A 170 8.39 -8.42 -7.21
CA SER A 170 7.81 -9.67 -6.72
C SER A 170 6.41 -9.44 -6.20
N GLU A 171 5.55 -10.44 -6.29
CA GLU A 171 4.34 -10.51 -5.49
C GLU A 171 4.71 -10.55 -4.01
N ILE A 172 3.96 -9.83 -3.17
CA ILE A 172 4.29 -9.62 -1.75
C ILE A 172 4.21 -10.95 -0.98
N ASP A 173 3.16 -11.73 -1.19
CA ASP A 173 2.96 -13.03 -0.53
C ASP A 173 4.06 -14.02 -0.89
N ALA A 174 4.44 -14.11 -2.17
CA ALA A 174 5.51 -14.97 -2.65
C ALA A 174 6.86 -14.55 -2.05
N TRP A 175 7.11 -13.24 -1.94
CA TRP A 175 8.33 -12.73 -1.30
C TRP A 175 8.37 -13.06 0.19
N LEU A 176 7.28 -12.87 0.92
CA LEU A 176 7.18 -13.21 2.34
C LEU A 176 7.42 -14.69 2.60
N ALA A 177 6.88 -15.58 1.75
CA ALA A 177 7.08 -17.03 1.85
C ALA A 177 8.56 -17.42 1.78
N LEU A 178 9.37 -16.71 1.00
CA LEU A 178 10.81 -16.93 0.88
C LEU A 178 11.62 -16.24 1.99
N HIS A 179 11.01 -15.29 2.73
CA HIS A 179 11.66 -14.48 3.77
C HIS A 179 10.97 -14.68 5.14
N PRO A 180 11.04 -15.89 5.71
CA PRO A 180 10.32 -16.21 6.94
C PRO A 180 10.76 -15.33 8.10
N ALA A 181 9.79 -14.87 8.87
CA ALA A 181 10.04 -14.16 10.12
C ALA A 181 10.62 -15.10 11.19
N GLU A 182 11.35 -14.53 12.11
CA GLU A 182 11.80 -15.19 13.34
C GLU A 182 11.24 -14.44 14.54
N LYS A 183 10.67 -15.15 15.50
CA LYS A 183 10.01 -14.53 16.66
C LYS A 183 11.02 -13.74 17.48
N ARG A 184 10.77 -12.44 17.61
CA ARG A 184 11.60 -11.50 18.36
C ARG A 184 10.76 -10.59 19.25
N LYS A 185 11.40 -10.02 20.26
CA LYS A 185 10.79 -8.97 21.07
C LYS A 185 10.73 -7.68 20.26
N PRO A 186 9.65 -6.90 20.37
CA PRO A 186 9.60 -5.56 19.80
C PRO A 186 10.77 -4.70 20.28
N TRP A 187 11.38 -3.97 19.35
CA TRP A 187 12.50 -3.09 19.67
C TRP A 187 12.06 -1.61 19.81
N ALA A 188 11.06 -1.19 19.05
CA ALA A 188 10.48 0.14 19.14
C ALA A 188 9.37 0.10 20.22
N VAL A 189 9.70 0.56 21.41
CA VAL A 189 8.80 0.46 22.60
C VAL A 189 7.99 1.72 22.83
N ASP A 190 8.47 2.90 22.39
CA ASP A 190 7.77 4.17 22.54
C ASP A 190 6.71 4.38 21.44
N VAL A 191 6.96 3.89 20.23
CA VAL A 191 6.04 4.06 19.08
C VAL A 191 4.64 3.51 19.33
N PRO A 192 4.43 2.29 19.86
CA PRO A 192 3.09 1.79 20.16
C PRO A 192 2.33 2.65 21.20
N GLU A 193 3.02 3.16 22.20
CA GLU A 193 2.42 4.04 23.22
C GLU A 193 2.05 5.40 22.62
N LEU A 194 2.89 5.98 21.79
CA LEU A 194 2.59 7.23 21.09
C LEU A 194 1.43 7.07 20.10
N SER A 195 1.35 5.94 19.42
CA SER A 195 0.23 5.61 18.55
C SER A 195 -1.08 5.49 19.34
N ARG A 196 -1.05 4.80 20.50
CA ARG A 196 -2.21 4.70 21.39
C ARG A 196 -2.65 6.08 21.91
N GLN A 197 -1.70 6.93 22.32
CA GLN A 197 -2.00 8.30 22.76
C GLN A 197 -2.60 9.15 21.64
N ALA A 198 -2.09 9.03 20.41
CA ALA A 198 -2.65 9.71 19.25
C ALA A 198 -4.09 9.26 18.98
N TRP A 199 -4.36 7.96 19.07
CA TRP A 199 -5.71 7.40 18.91
C TRP A 199 -6.69 7.93 19.96
N GLU A 200 -6.31 7.93 21.26
CA GLU A 200 -7.16 8.43 22.34
C GLU A 200 -7.39 9.94 22.20
N LEU A 201 -6.37 10.69 21.80
CA LEU A 201 -6.50 12.14 21.54
C LEU A 201 -7.45 12.39 20.38
N THR A 202 -7.34 11.67 19.29
CA THR A 202 -8.22 11.77 18.13
C THR A 202 -9.67 11.48 18.53
N LYS A 203 -9.89 10.39 19.27
CA LYS A 203 -11.21 10.03 19.78
C LYS A 203 -11.84 11.14 20.62
N ALA A 204 -11.04 11.78 21.48
CA ALA A 204 -11.52 12.87 22.35
C ALA A 204 -11.76 14.19 21.60
N GLN A 205 -11.02 14.47 20.52
CA GLN A 205 -11.09 15.72 19.78
C GLN A 205 -12.02 15.66 18.56
N CYS A 206 -12.31 14.46 18.03
CA CYS A 206 -13.23 14.27 16.92
C CYS A 206 -14.69 14.10 17.37
N GLU A 207 -15.12 14.88 18.39
CA GLU A 207 -16.50 14.94 18.83
C GLU A 207 -17.27 16.03 18.07
N GLY A 208 -18.46 15.69 17.63
CA GLY A 208 -19.31 16.61 16.85
C GLY A 208 -19.33 16.25 15.36
N PHE A 209 -20.22 16.90 14.59
CA PHE A 209 -20.36 16.60 13.18
C PHE A 209 -19.30 17.34 12.36
N GLY A 210 -18.30 16.60 11.87
CA GLY A 210 -17.21 17.13 11.05
C GLY A 210 -16.50 16.10 10.23
N GLU A 211 -15.66 16.51 9.28
CA GLU A 211 -14.93 15.61 8.37
C GLU A 211 -13.99 14.66 9.11
N ALA A 212 -13.32 15.13 10.16
CA ALA A 212 -12.42 14.30 10.97
C ALA A 212 -13.18 13.22 11.76
N GLU A 213 -14.35 13.58 12.34
CA GLU A 213 -15.20 12.59 13.01
C GLU A 213 -15.74 11.56 12.03
N LEU A 214 -16.18 12.00 10.84
CA LEU A 214 -16.64 11.09 9.80
C LEU A 214 -15.54 10.10 9.42
N ALA A 215 -14.31 10.58 9.18
CA ALA A 215 -13.17 9.73 8.85
C ALA A 215 -12.87 8.72 9.97
N HIS A 216 -12.85 9.17 11.22
CA HIS A 216 -12.58 8.32 12.39
C HIS A 216 -13.63 7.23 12.61
N ARG A 217 -14.91 7.54 12.30
CA ARG A 217 -16.03 6.63 12.57
C ARG A 217 -16.50 5.82 11.36
N ILE A 218 -16.09 6.15 10.15
CA ILE A 218 -16.66 5.57 8.93
C ILE A 218 -16.59 4.04 8.91
N ARG A 219 -15.53 3.47 9.49
CA ARG A 219 -15.35 2.01 9.58
C ARG A 219 -16.45 1.32 10.40
N GLN A 220 -17.07 2.01 11.37
CA GLN A 220 -18.13 1.47 12.21
C GLN A 220 -19.46 1.31 11.44
N TYR A 221 -19.62 2.05 10.35
CA TYR A 221 -20.82 2.06 9.52
C TYR A 221 -20.69 1.22 8.26
N LEU A 222 -19.48 0.71 7.97
CA LEU A 222 -19.28 -0.21 6.85
C LEU A 222 -19.85 -1.57 7.19
N PRO A 223 -20.67 -2.18 6.31
CA PRO A 223 -21.11 -3.55 6.48
C PRO A 223 -19.91 -4.49 6.41
N GLU A 224 -20.09 -5.69 6.96
CA GLU A 224 -19.11 -6.75 6.79
C GLU A 224 -18.84 -6.99 5.29
N GLN A 225 -17.58 -7.04 4.89
CA GLN A 225 -17.12 -7.08 3.49
C GLN A 225 -17.49 -5.83 2.64
N GLY A 226 -17.96 -4.75 3.28
CA GLY A 226 -18.20 -3.49 2.60
C GLY A 226 -16.91 -2.89 2.03
N GLN A 227 -17.03 -2.25 0.87
CA GLN A 227 -15.94 -1.53 0.23
C GLN A 227 -16.19 -0.03 0.35
N LEU A 228 -15.16 0.69 0.79
CA LEU A 228 -15.17 2.14 0.82
C LEU A 228 -14.38 2.70 -0.35
N PHE A 229 -15.07 3.35 -1.27
CA PHE A 229 -14.41 4.10 -2.33
C PHE A 229 -14.20 5.55 -1.88
N VAL A 230 -12.94 5.96 -1.81
CA VAL A 230 -12.55 7.29 -1.32
C VAL A 230 -11.95 8.10 -2.45
N GLY A 231 -12.54 9.28 -2.69
CA GLY A 231 -11.97 10.24 -3.64
C GLY A 231 -10.62 10.78 -3.16
N ASN A 232 -9.82 11.27 -4.10
CA ASN A 232 -8.55 11.94 -3.79
C ASN A 232 -8.79 13.25 -3.02
N SER A 233 -7.73 13.94 -2.61
CA SER A 233 -7.70 15.20 -1.87
C SER A 233 -7.76 15.03 -0.35
N LEU A 234 -8.55 15.84 0.36
CA LEU A 234 -8.57 15.88 1.82
C LEU A 234 -9.12 14.59 2.44
N VAL A 235 -10.16 14.02 1.86
CA VAL A 235 -10.89 12.88 2.44
C VAL A 235 -9.98 11.66 2.65
N VAL A 236 -9.20 11.26 1.65
CA VAL A 236 -8.28 10.11 1.78
C VAL A 236 -7.21 10.37 2.84
N ARG A 237 -6.76 11.62 2.99
CA ARG A 237 -5.77 12.00 4.01
C ARG A 237 -6.36 11.99 5.42
N LEU A 238 -7.62 12.35 5.57
CA LEU A 238 -8.31 12.26 6.85
C LEU A 238 -8.51 10.80 7.27
N ILE A 239 -8.88 9.93 6.33
CA ILE A 239 -9.04 8.49 6.61
C ILE A 239 -7.69 7.82 6.91
N ASP A 240 -6.59 8.30 6.33
CA ASP A 240 -5.24 7.83 6.64
C ASP A 240 -4.76 8.31 8.03
N ALA A 241 -5.16 9.52 8.42
CA ALA A 241 -4.72 10.14 9.66
C ALA A 241 -5.55 9.75 10.89
N PHE A 242 -6.84 9.40 10.71
CA PHE A 242 -7.83 9.16 11.76
C PHE A 242 -8.50 7.80 11.64
#